data_fe48bf3a24e128a15a0c0997fd1884c8
#
_entry.id   fe48bf3a24e128a15a0c0997fd1884c8
#
_cell.length_a   1.000
_cell.length_b   1.000
_cell.length_c   1.000
_cell.angle_alpha   90.00
_cell.angle_beta   90.00
_cell.angle_gamma   90.00
#
_symmetry.space_group_name_H-M   'P 1'
#
loop_
_entity.id
_entity.type
_entity.pdbx_description
1 polymer ?
#
loop_
_entity_poly.entity_id
_entity_poly.type
_entity_poly.pdbx_seq_one_letter_code
_entity_poly.pdbx_strand_id
1 'polypeptide(L)'
;IEKMADIVCSGDKKVITCWAMGLTQHRNAVDTIREVVNVHLLLGAVGREGAGLCPVRGHSNVQGDRTMGIFEKMPAWFHDKLDDVFEIESPRAHGYDTVDAIVAMHEEPGKVFFALGGNFAQATPDTDFTARALRNCSLTVHVSTKLNRSHLVPGTRALILPCLGRSEADERASGPQFITSENSLGIVQKSQGKLKPVSPHLRSEVSIIAGIGKATLGDTGIVAWDELAGDYSKIRAFIEAVVPGFNDYEERVQLEGGFYLPNGVKERVWNTPTKKANFNGVGLSIFEPSDSSRIVLQTSRSHDQFNTTIYGLDDRYRGIHDGQTPCDTAIGDCDDVLSIPSSEAVAGRYVPRAAFLYLDQT
;
A
#
# COMPACT_ATOMS: atom_id res chain seq x y z
N ILE A 1 5.56 -23.63 21.17
CA ILE A 1 6.79 -23.05 20.63
C ILE A 1 7.78 -24.13 20.27
N GLU A 2 8.20 -25.02 21.18
CA GLU A 2 9.19 -26.07 20.96
C GLU A 2 8.85 -26.96 19.76
N LYS A 3 7.63 -27.51 19.71
CA LYS A 3 7.17 -28.33 18.59
C LYS A 3 7.25 -27.59 17.23
N MET A 4 7.02 -26.29 17.21
CA MET A 4 7.16 -25.48 16.01
C MET A 4 8.63 -25.30 15.64
N ALA A 5 9.49 -25.05 16.62
CA ALA A 5 10.92 -24.97 16.42
C ALA A 5 11.48 -26.29 15.87
N ASP A 6 11.08 -27.43 16.44
CA ASP A 6 11.47 -28.76 15.96
C ASP A 6 11.06 -28.97 14.48
N ILE A 7 9.83 -28.56 14.12
CA ILE A 7 9.38 -28.67 12.73
C ILE A 7 10.23 -27.82 11.79
N VAL A 8 10.54 -26.59 12.17
CA VAL A 8 11.28 -25.63 11.34
C VAL A 8 12.77 -25.99 11.26
N CYS A 9 13.36 -26.44 12.38
CA CYS A 9 14.81 -26.71 12.47
C CYS A 9 15.19 -28.14 12.07
N SER A 10 14.25 -29.09 11.96
CA SER A 10 14.56 -30.47 11.63
C SER A 10 14.87 -30.67 10.15
N GLY A 11 16.02 -31.28 9.85
CA GLY A 11 16.45 -31.60 8.49
C GLY A 11 16.81 -30.39 7.64
N ASP A 12 17.02 -30.63 6.33
CA ASP A 12 17.39 -29.59 5.37
C ASP A 12 16.15 -28.96 4.71
N LYS A 13 15.36 -28.24 5.51
CA LYS A 13 14.13 -27.61 5.02
C LYS A 13 14.37 -26.23 4.40
N LYS A 14 13.59 -25.94 3.37
CA LYS A 14 13.48 -24.60 2.81
C LYS A 14 12.30 -23.91 3.48
N VAL A 15 12.57 -22.88 4.25
CA VAL A 15 11.56 -22.14 5.01
C VAL A 15 11.38 -20.75 4.42
N ILE A 16 10.14 -20.37 4.12
CA ILE A 16 9.76 -19.01 3.76
C ILE A 16 8.80 -18.50 4.83
N THR A 17 9.13 -17.38 5.46
CA THR A 17 8.18 -16.70 6.35
C THR A 17 7.49 -15.58 5.60
N CYS A 18 6.16 -15.68 5.53
CA CYS A 18 5.30 -14.65 4.96
C CYS A 18 4.61 -13.87 6.09
N TRP A 19 4.61 -12.55 6.00
CA TRP A 19 3.87 -11.70 6.93
C TRP A 19 3.25 -10.50 6.22
N ALA A 20 2.23 -9.93 6.84
CA ALA A 20 1.56 -8.72 6.38
C ALA A 20 1.25 -7.80 7.58
N MET A 21 0.19 -7.02 7.48
CA MET A 21 -0.18 -6.00 8.47
C MET A 21 -0.45 -6.56 9.87
N GLY A 22 -0.75 -7.84 10.01
CA GLY A 22 -0.87 -8.50 11.31
C GLY A 22 0.39 -8.41 12.17
N LEU A 23 1.58 -8.28 11.56
CA LEU A 23 2.83 -8.01 12.28
C LEU A 23 3.25 -6.54 12.22
N THR A 24 2.99 -5.84 11.10
CA THR A 24 3.51 -4.49 10.88
C THR A 24 2.74 -3.39 11.58
N GLN A 25 1.51 -3.65 12.03
CA GLN A 25 0.66 -2.67 12.72
C GLN A 25 0.70 -2.82 14.25
N HIS A 26 1.80 -3.27 14.80
CA HIS A 26 2.06 -3.33 16.22
C HIS A 26 3.11 -2.31 16.63
N ARG A 27 3.05 -1.85 17.88
CA ARG A 27 4.04 -0.93 18.45
C ARG A 27 5.46 -1.48 18.36
N ASN A 28 5.62 -2.79 18.55
CA ASN A 28 6.89 -3.52 18.48
C ASN A 28 7.12 -4.21 17.13
N ALA A 29 6.46 -3.78 16.07
CA ALA A 29 6.51 -4.43 14.75
C ALA A 29 7.93 -4.60 14.22
N VAL A 30 8.75 -3.55 14.32
CA VAL A 30 10.14 -3.56 13.82
C VAL A 30 10.96 -4.64 14.54
N ASP A 31 10.82 -4.74 15.85
CA ASP A 31 11.55 -5.71 16.67
C ASP A 31 11.09 -7.14 16.36
N THR A 32 9.79 -7.34 16.22
CA THR A 32 9.24 -8.65 15.82
C THR A 32 9.77 -9.08 14.44
N ILE A 33 9.84 -8.17 13.47
CA ILE A 33 10.38 -8.49 12.14
C ILE A 33 11.88 -8.76 12.21
N ARG A 34 12.65 -8.04 13.05
CA ARG A 34 14.06 -8.32 13.29
C ARG A 34 14.28 -9.73 13.80
N GLU A 35 13.44 -10.21 14.74
CA GLU A 35 13.53 -11.58 15.22
C GLU A 35 13.19 -12.62 14.14
N VAL A 36 12.20 -12.34 13.27
CA VAL A 36 11.95 -13.18 12.10
C VAL A 36 13.19 -13.26 11.20
N VAL A 37 13.86 -12.13 10.97
CA VAL A 37 15.10 -12.09 10.19
C VAL A 37 16.22 -12.85 10.88
N ASN A 38 16.38 -12.69 12.22
CA ASN A 38 17.37 -13.43 13.01
C ASN A 38 17.21 -14.94 12.86
N VAL A 39 15.97 -15.45 12.97
CA VAL A 39 15.68 -16.88 12.77
C VAL A 39 16.09 -17.34 11.37
N HIS A 40 15.78 -16.55 10.33
CA HIS A 40 16.15 -16.91 8.96
C HIS A 40 17.65 -16.86 8.69
N LEU A 41 18.37 -15.97 9.34
CA LEU A 41 19.84 -15.93 9.30
C LEU A 41 20.43 -17.17 9.97
N LEU A 42 19.90 -17.58 11.13
CA LEU A 42 20.32 -18.81 11.83
C LEU A 42 20.05 -20.07 11.03
N LEU A 43 18.92 -20.14 10.33
CA LEU A 43 18.57 -21.25 9.43
C LEU A 43 19.38 -21.27 8.12
N GLY A 44 20.19 -20.23 7.83
CA GLY A 44 20.85 -20.07 6.55
C GLY A 44 19.86 -19.88 5.38
N ALA A 45 18.63 -19.48 5.67
CA ALA A 45 17.55 -19.35 4.70
C ALA A 45 17.64 -18.10 3.81
N VAL A 46 18.31 -17.05 4.31
CA VAL A 46 18.48 -15.80 3.53
C VAL A 46 19.46 -16.04 2.37
N GLY A 47 19.05 -15.68 1.16
CA GLY A 47 19.83 -15.91 -0.05
C GLY A 47 19.97 -17.39 -0.47
N ARG A 48 19.09 -18.24 0.04
CA ARG A 48 18.95 -19.64 -0.39
C ARG A 48 17.74 -19.79 -1.29
N GLU A 49 17.92 -20.46 -2.42
CA GLU A 49 16.83 -20.69 -3.38
C GLU A 49 15.67 -21.47 -2.75
N GLY A 50 14.46 -20.94 -2.88
CA GLY A 50 13.23 -21.52 -2.32
C GLY A 50 13.07 -21.32 -0.82
N ALA A 51 13.89 -20.47 -0.19
CA ALA A 51 13.77 -20.09 1.22
C ALA A 51 13.91 -18.57 1.37
N GLY A 52 13.52 -18.01 2.50
CA GLY A 52 13.73 -16.60 2.83
C GLY A 52 12.55 -15.87 3.42
N LEU A 53 12.47 -14.59 3.13
CA LEU A 53 11.56 -13.62 3.73
C LEU A 53 10.60 -13.10 2.67
N CYS A 54 9.30 -13.07 2.99
CA CYS A 54 8.26 -12.61 2.08
C CYS A 54 7.30 -11.63 2.78
N PRO A 55 7.61 -10.32 2.80
CA PRO A 55 6.66 -9.32 3.24
C PRO A 55 5.53 -9.18 2.22
N VAL A 56 4.35 -9.70 2.55
CA VAL A 56 3.18 -9.68 1.66
C VAL A 56 2.56 -8.29 1.68
N ARG A 57 2.45 -7.66 0.52
CA ARG A 57 1.85 -6.34 0.36
C ARG A 57 0.33 -6.43 0.21
N GLY A 58 -0.39 -5.38 0.64
CA GLY A 58 -1.84 -5.33 0.56
C GLY A 58 -2.35 -5.18 -0.88
N HIS A 59 -1.76 -4.26 -1.65
CA HIS A 59 -2.10 -4.02 -3.05
C HIS A 59 -1.05 -4.60 -3.98
N SER A 60 -1.45 -4.87 -5.22
CA SER A 60 -0.62 -5.56 -6.20
C SER A 60 0.64 -4.79 -6.63
N ASN A 61 0.70 -3.48 -6.43
CA ASN A 61 1.83 -2.64 -6.84
C ASN A 61 2.34 -1.69 -5.75
N VAL A 62 2.07 -1.95 -4.48
CA VAL A 62 2.58 -1.12 -3.36
C VAL A 62 4.11 -1.01 -3.41
N GLN A 63 4.78 -2.10 -3.77
CA GLN A 63 6.23 -2.11 -3.91
C GLN A 63 6.68 -1.19 -5.05
N GLY A 64 6.02 -1.29 -6.21
CA GLY A 64 6.33 -0.48 -7.39
C GLY A 64 6.06 1.00 -7.20
N ASP A 65 5.02 1.36 -6.44
CA ASP A 65 4.75 2.76 -6.10
C ASP A 65 5.97 3.39 -5.39
N ARG A 66 6.54 2.69 -4.41
CA ARG A 66 7.75 3.15 -3.69
C ARG A 66 8.97 3.20 -4.60
N THR A 67 9.16 2.20 -5.45
CA THR A 67 10.25 2.15 -6.42
C THR A 67 10.18 3.30 -7.42
N MET A 68 8.98 3.73 -7.80
CA MET A 68 8.74 4.87 -8.71
C MET A 68 8.72 6.23 -8.00
N GLY A 69 9.07 6.31 -6.74
CA GLY A 69 9.16 7.58 -6.00
C GLY A 69 7.82 8.12 -5.48
N ILE A 70 6.74 7.33 -5.50
CA ILE A 70 5.47 7.72 -4.86
C ILE A 70 5.62 7.56 -3.36
N PHE A 71 6.22 8.58 -2.77
CA PHE A 71 6.61 8.62 -1.38
C PHE A 71 6.78 10.08 -0.94
N GLU A 72 6.26 10.44 0.22
CA GLU A 72 6.30 11.81 0.74
C GLU A 72 7.73 12.29 1.10
N LYS A 73 8.67 11.35 1.25
CA LYS A 73 10.09 11.60 1.59
C LYS A 73 11.00 10.99 0.53
N MET A 74 10.82 11.39 -0.69
CA MET A 74 11.62 10.89 -1.81
C MET A 74 13.12 11.12 -1.54
N PRO A 75 13.99 10.11 -1.76
CA PRO A 75 15.41 10.23 -1.45
C PRO A 75 16.13 11.20 -2.40
N ALA A 76 17.18 11.85 -1.89
CA ALA A 76 17.94 12.87 -2.64
C ALA A 76 18.43 12.35 -4.00
N TRP A 77 18.95 11.12 -4.07
CA TRP A 77 19.44 10.54 -5.32
C TRP A 77 18.35 10.44 -6.41
N PHE A 78 17.08 10.24 -6.02
CA PHE A 78 15.97 10.16 -6.97
C PHE A 78 15.66 11.55 -7.54
N HIS A 79 15.65 12.58 -6.66
CA HIS A 79 15.53 13.96 -7.08
C HIS A 79 16.67 14.36 -8.04
N ASP A 80 17.92 14.02 -7.70
CA ASP A 80 19.07 14.33 -8.53
C ASP A 80 18.96 13.71 -9.91
N LYS A 81 18.44 12.48 -10.00
CA LYS A 81 18.20 11.79 -11.26
C LYS A 81 17.04 12.40 -12.07
N LEU A 82 15.97 12.83 -11.41
CA LEU A 82 14.89 13.56 -12.08
C LEU A 82 15.39 14.88 -12.64
N ASP A 83 16.17 15.63 -11.86
CA ASP A 83 16.73 16.91 -12.28
C ASP A 83 17.65 16.73 -13.49
N ASP A 84 18.52 15.72 -13.47
CA ASP A 84 19.43 15.41 -14.57
C ASP A 84 18.69 15.00 -15.85
N VAL A 85 17.67 14.15 -15.75
CA VAL A 85 16.98 13.57 -16.91
C VAL A 85 15.96 14.52 -17.53
N PHE A 86 15.26 15.29 -16.69
CA PHE A 86 14.18 16.18 -17.12
C PHE A 86 14.57 17.64 -17.17
N GLU A 87 15.83 17.97 -16.83
CA GLU A 87 16.37 19.36 -16.79
C GLU A 87 15.48 20.29 -15.96
N ILE A 88 15.09 19.82 -14.76
CA ILE A 88 14.24 20.53 -13.82
C ILE A 88 14.96 20.74 -12.49
N GLU A 89 14.40 21.57 -11.64
CA GLU A 89 14.73 21.66 -10.23
C GLU A 89 13.56 21.09 -9.42
N SER A 90 13.69 19.84 -9.00
CA SER A 90 12.63 19.14 -8.26
C SER A 90 12.57 19.63 -6.81
N PRO A 91 11.38 19.81 -6.21
CA PRO A 91 11.24 20.29 -4.84
C PRO A 91 11.80 19.27 -3.85
N ARG A 92 12.71 19.72 -2.97
CA ARG A 92 13.40 18.88 -1.98
C ARG A 92 12.68 18.78 -0.63
N ALA A 93 11.66 19.62 -0.42
CA ALA A 93 10.85 19.56 0.77
C ALA A 93 10.02 18.26 0.80
N HIS A 94 9.81 17.71 1.99
CA HIS A 94 8.92 16.57 2.15
C HIS A 94 7.49 16.96 1.81
N GLY A 95 6.78 16.05 1.16
CA GLY A 95 5.33 16.15 0.96
C GLY A 95 4.56 15.76 2.23
N TYR A 96 3.25 15.69 2.10
CA TYR A 96 2.37 15.24 3.17
C TYR A 96 2.15 13.72 3.08
N ASP A 97 2.13 13.06 4.23
CA ASP A 97 1.51 11.74 4.32
C ASP A 97 -0.02 11.87 4.31
N THR A 98 -0.74 10.74 4.42
CA THR A 98 -2.21 10.75 4.34
C THR A 98 -2.85 11.57 5.45
N VAL A 99 -2.35 11.49 6.68
CA VAL A 99 -2.92 12.21 7.83
C VAL A 99 -2.62 13.69 7.73
N ASP A 100 -1.36 14.04 7.46
CA ASP A 100 -0.92 15.42 7.30
C ASP A 100 -1.64 16.10 6.13
N ALA A 101 -1.88 15.38 5.01
CA ALA A 101 -2.65 15.91 3.89
C ALA A 101 -4.11 16.23 4.27
N ILE A 102 -4.76 15.38 5.06
CA ILE A 102 -6.13 15.63 5.54
C ILE A 102 -6.16 16.84 6.48
N VAL A 103 -5.20 16.92 7.41
CA VAL A 103 -5.07 18.07 8.30
C VAL A 103 -4.84 19.36 7.51
N ALA A 104 -3.91 19.35 6.55
CA ALA A 104 -3.62 20.50 5.71
C ALA A 104 -4.85 20.95 4.88
N MET A 105 -5.63 20.02 4.33
CA MET A 105 -6.88 20.35 3.63
C MET A 105 -7.95 20.93 4.58
N HIS A 106 -7.95 20.49 5.85
CA HIS A 106 -8.89 20.99 6.84
C HIS A 106 -8.53 22.40 7.33
N GLU A 107 -7.26 22.65 7.60
CA GLU A 107 -6.77 23.89 8.19
C GLU A 107 -6.52 25.00 7.13
N GLU A 108 -6.19 24.62 5.91
CA GLU A 108 -5.87 25.54 4.83
C GLU A 108 -6.89 25.42 3.67
N PRO A 109 -7.96 26.20 3.68
CA PRO A 109 -8.98 26.16 2.61
C PRO A 109 -8.39 26.48 1.22
N GLY A 110 -9.02 25.91 0.20
CA GLY A 110 -8.65 26.21 -1.18
C GLY A 110 -7.62 25.27 -1.83
N LYS A 111 -7.16 24.25 -1.13
CA LYS A 111 -6.33 23.19 -1.70
C LYS A 111 -6.99 22.48 -2.88
N VAL A 112 -6.19 21.85 -3.71
CA VAL A 112 -6.65 20.94 -4.76
C VAL A 112 -6.39 19.52 -4.31
N PHE A 113 -7.45 18.70 -4.28
CA PHE A 113 -7.33 17.27 -4.03
C PHE A 113 -7.45 16.50 -5.35
N PHE A 114 -6.43 15.73 -5.69
CA PHE A 114 -6.41 14.89 -6.88
C PHE A 114 -6.28 13.43 -6.46
N ALA A 115 -7.33 12.64 -6.74
CA ALA A 115 -7.38 11.23 -6.42
C ALA A 115 -7.27 10.37 -7.68
N LEU A 116 -6.30 9.47 -7.71
CA LEU A 116 -6.14 8.45 -8.73
C LEU A 116 -6.58 7.10 -8.17
N GLY A 117 -7.84 6.75 -8.39
CA GLY A 117 -8.48 5.57 -7.79
C GLY A 117 -8.80 5.75 -6.30
N GLY A 118 -9.10 4.62 -5.65
CA GLY A 118 -9.34 4.54 -4.21
C GLY A 118 -10.70 5.04 -3.74
N ASN A 119 -10.96 4.80 -2.45
CA ASN A 119 -12.15 5.26 -1.72
C ASN A 119 -11.69 6.08 -0.51
N PHE A 120 -11.05 7.20 -0.77
CA PHE A 120 -10.30 7.99 0.21
C PHE A 120 -11.12 8.34 1.45
N ALA A 121 -12.34 8.87 1.28
CA ALA A 121 -13.17 9.28 2.40
C ALA A 121 -13.50 8.16 3.38
N GLN A 122 -13.51 6.90 2.93
CA GLN A 122 -13.82 5.76 3.77
C GLN A 122 -12.59 4.93 4.17
N ALA A 123 -11.49 5.08 3.43
CA ALA A 123 -10.24 4.40 3.72
C ALA A 123 -9.46 5.06 4.87
N THR A 124 -9.72 6.32 5.14
CA THR A 124 -9.02 7.11 6.15
C THR A 124 -9.64 6.95 7.54
N PRO A 125 -8.87 7.17 8.61
CA PRO A 125 -9.30 6.85 9.97
C PRO A 125 -10.56 7.56 10.43
N ASP A 126 -10.70 8.87 10.19
CA ASP A 126 -11.86 9.68 10.59
C ASP A 126 -12.63 10.14 9.36
N THR A 127 -13.69 9.41 9.04
CA THR A 127 -14.52 9.67 7.85
C THR A 127 -15.16 11.06 7.88
N ASP A 128 -15.64 11.51 9.03
CA ASP A 128 -16.33 12.80 9.16
C ASP A 128 -15.33 13.95 9.07
N PHE A 129 -14.17 13.83 9.70
CA PHE A 129 -13.10 14.82 9.60
C PHE A 129 -12.57 14.90 8.16
N THR A 130 -12.30 13.75 7.53
CA THR A 130 -11.88 13.68 6.14
C THR A 130 -12.91 14.29 5.19
N ALA A 131 -14.19 14.03 5.40
CA ALA A 131 -15.24 14.62 4.58
C ALA A 131 -15.30 16.16 4.71
N ARG A 132 -15.06 16.70 5.91
CA ARG A 132 -14.95 18.16 6.11
C ARG A 132 -13.71 18.72 5.39
N ALA A 133 -12.57 18.05 5.50
CA ALA A 133 -11.34 18.45 4.82
C ALA A 133 -11.50 18.49 3.29
N LEU A 134 -12.14 17.47 2.71
CA LEU A 134 -12.43 17.43 1.27
C LEU A 134 -13.34 18.58 0.82
N ARG A 135 -14.35 18.92 1.61
CA ARG A 135 -15.25 20.05 1.30
C ARG A 135 -14.57 21.41 1.34
N ASN A 136 -13.47 21.56 2.08
CA ASN A 136 -12.67 22.78 2.12
C ASN A 136 -11.80 22.96 0.87
N CYS A 137 -11.62 21.93 0.04
CA CYS A 137 -10.85 22.04 -1.19
C CYS A 137 -11.55 22.96 -2.21
N SER A 138 -10.78 23.75 -2.94
CA SER A 138 -11.30 24.54 -4.08
C SER A 138 -11.68 23.64 -5.26
N LEU A 139 -11.00 22.51 -5.41
CA LEU A 139 -11.23 21.52 -6.45
C LEU A 139 -10.94 20.10 -5.91
N THR A 140 -11.86 19.19 -6.17
CA THR A 140 -11.61 17.76 -6.03
C THR A 140 -11.68 17.09 -7.40
N VAL A 141 -10.64 16.34 -7.76
CA VAL A 141 -10.56 15.56 -9.00
C VAL A 141 -10.50 14.08 -8.63
N HIS A 142 -11.39 13.31 -9.20
CA HIS A 142 -11.41 11.85 -9.00
C HIS A 142 -11.29 11.13 -10.33
N VAL A 143 -10.19 10.44 -10.55
CA VAL A 143 -10.00 9.50 -11.65
C VAL A 143 -10.40 8.11 -11.12
N SER A 144 -11.45 7.51 -11.65
CA SER A 144 -12.05 6.37 -10.99
C SER A 144 -12.74 5.42 -11.98
N THR A 145 -12.67 4.12 -11.70
CA THR A 145 -13.43 3.11 -12.45
C THR A 145 -14.86 2.94 -11.95
N LYS A 146 -15.11 3.28 -10.69
CA LYS A 146 -16.44 3.20 -10.03
C LYS A 146 -16.64 4.36 -9.08
N LEU A 147 -17.89 4.80 -8.93
CA LEU A 147 -18.25 5.76 -7.92
C LEU A 147 -18.21 5.14 -6.53
N ASN A 148 -17.83 5.95 -5.54
CA ASN A 148 -17.79 5.57 -4.12
C ASN A 148 -18.11 6.79 -3.24
N ARG A 149 -18.02 6.66 -1.92
CA ARG A 149 -18.35 7.74 -0.97
C ARG A 149 -17.55 9.02 -1.17
N SER A 150 -16.31 8.95 -1.63
CA SER A 150 -15.49 10.14 -1.85
C SER A 150 -16.11 11.09 -2.87
N HIS A 151 -16.84 10.56 -3.85
CA HIS A 151 -17.53 11.35 -4.88
C HIS A 151 -18.75 12.13 -4.34
N LEU A 152 -19.22 11.80 -3.16
CA LEU A 152 -20.36 12.45 -2.49
C LEU A 152 -19.95 13.62 -1.57
N VAL A 153 -18.65 13.82 -1.39
CA VAL A 153 -18.09 14.87 -0.56
C VAL A 153 -17.13 15.78 -1.34
N PRO A 154 -17.62 16.41 -2.42
CA PRO A 154 -16.78 17.24 -3.28
C PRO A 154 -16.37 18.54 -2.59
N GLY A 155 -15.27 19.13 -3.08
CA GLY A 155 -14.89 20.50 -2.79
C GLY A 155 -15.83 21.52 -3.47
N THR A 156 -15.42 22.79 -3.50
CA THR A 156 -16.20 23.87 -4.14
C THR A 156 -16.48 23.56 -5.62
N ARG A 157 -15.52 22.94 -6.29
CA ARG A 157 -15.66 22.39 -7.65
C ARG A 157 -15.24 20.93 -7.64
N ALA A 158 -15.87 20.13 -8.50
CA ALA A 158 -15.55 18.72 -8.62
C ALA A 158 -15.43 18.31 -10.08
N LEU A 159 -14.49 17.39 -10.32
CA LEU A 159 -14.31 16.74 -11.61
C LEU A 159 -14.21 15.24 -11.37
N ILE A 160 -15.06 14.47 -12.04
CA ILE A 160 -15.02 13.01 -12.00
C ILE A 160 -14.67 12.54 -13.41
N LEU A 161 -13.53 11.86 -13.54
CA LEU A 161 -12.98 11.35 -14.78
C LEU A 161 -13.05 9.81 -14.77
N PRO A 162 -14.01 9.21 -15.49
CA PRO A 162 -14.05 7.78 -15.61
C PRO A 162 -12.85 7.26 -16.42
N CYS A 163 -12.20 6.21 -15.94
CA CYS A 163 -11.03 5.65 -16.58
C CYS A 163 -11.19 4.16 -16.90
N LEU A 164 -10.30 3.66 -17.76
CA LEU A 164 -10.18 2.23 -18.05
C LEU A 164 -9.85 1.45 -16.78
N GLY A 165 -10.52 0.33 -16.59
CA GLY A 165 -10.14 -0.65 -15.59
C GLY A 165 -8.90 -1.44 -16.02
N ARG A 166 -8.17 -2.01 -15.06
CA ARG A 166 -6.92 -2.75 -15.32
C ARG A 166 -7.11 -3.96 -16.24
N SER A 167 -8.30 -4.54 -16.28
CA SER A 167 -8.65 -5.67 -17.15
C SER A 167 -9.04 -5.26 -18.57
N GLU A 168 -9.32 -3.98 -18.81
CA GLU A 168 -9.73 -3.47 -20.12
C GLU A 168 -8.53 -3.16 -21.00
N ALA A 169 -8.68 -3.39 -22.29
CA ALA A 169 -7.65 -3.12 -23.29
C ALA A 169 -7.44 -1.62 -23.48
N ASP A 170 -6.19 -1.19 -23.49
CA ASP A 170 -5.78 0.17 -23.87
C ASP A 170 -5.07 0.10 -25.21
N GLU A 171 -5.81 0.39 -26.28
CA GLU A 171 -5.35 0.35 -27.67
C GLU A 171 -4.90 1.74 -28.13
N ARG A 172 -3.68 1.83 -28.63
CA ARG A 172 -3.07 3.05 -29.18
C ARG A 172 -2.61 2.85 -30.61
N ALA A 173 -2.18 3.92 -31.25
CA ALA A 173 -1.62 3.82 -32.60
C ALA A 173 -0.36 2.94 -32.65
N SER A 174 0.41 2.88 -31.58
CA SER A 174 1.57 2.01 -31.42
C SER A 174 1.19 0.53 -31.10
N GLY A 175 -0.09 0.23 -30.94
CA GLY A 175 -0.60 -1.08 -30.57
C GLY A 175 -1.14 -1.15 -29.14
N PRO A 176 -1.48 -2.37 -28.67
CA PRO A 176 -2.01 -2.59 -27.33
C PRO A 176 -0.96 -2.26 -26.27
N GLN A 177 -1.33 -1.39 -25.33
CA GLN A 177 -0.45 -0.96 -24.25
C GLN A 177 -0.52 -1.90 -23.05
N PHE A 178 0.52 -1.89 -22.25
CA PHE A 178 0.58 -2.56 -20.96
C PHE A 178 1.26 -1.68 -19.92
N ILE A 179 0.91 -1.91 -18.67
CA ILE A 179 1.61 -1.37 -17.52
C ILE A 179 2.41 -2.47 -16.84
N THR A 180 3.22 -2.11 -15.87
CA THR A 180 3.98 -3.06 -15.07
C THR A 180 3.59 -2.98 -13.61
N SER A 181 3.88 -4.03 -12.87
CA SER A 181 3.78 -4.03 -11.41
C SER A 181 4.96 -4.80 -10.81
N GLU A 182 5.43 -4.31 -9.69
CA GLU A 182 6.45 -4.95 -8.88
C GLU A 182 5.80 -5.70 -7.73
N ASN A 183 6.07 -6.99 -7.62
CA ASN A 183 5.55 -7.80 -6.53
C ASN A 183 6.44 -7.73 -5.28
N SER A 184 6.00 -8.38 -4.19
CA SER A 184 6.70 -8.39 -2.90
C SER A 184 8.11 -8.99 -2.93
N LEU A 185 8.47 -9.70 -3.99
CA LEU A 185 9.79 -10.30 -4.18
C LEU A 185 10.72 -9.44 -5.02
N GLY A 186 10.28 -8.24 -5.43
CA GLY A 186 11.03 -7.36 -6.33
C GLY A 186 11.05 -7.85 -7.77
N ILE A 187 10.00 -8.58 -8.20
CA ILE A 187 9.84 -8.99 -9.59
C ILE A 187 8.95 -7.99 -10.30
N VAL A 188 9.44 -7.39 -11.36
CA VAL A 188 8.69 -6.51 -12.26
C VAL A 188 8.04 -7.35 -13.35
N GLN A 189 6.72 -7.27 -13.43
CA GLN A 189 5.91 -8.08 -14.34
C GLN A 189 4.98 -7.22 -15.17
N LYS A 190 4.77 -7.65 -16.42
CA LYS A 190 3.80 -7.07 -17.35
C LYS A 190 2.37 -7.33 -16.90
N SER A 191 1.52 -6.30 -16.99
CA SER A 191 0.10 -6.36 -16.74
C SER A 191 -0.65 -5.69 -17.89
N GLN A 192 -1.46 -6.47 -18.60
CA GLN A 192 -2.17 -6.02 -19.80
C GLN A 192 -3.63 -6.44 -19.76
N GLY A 193 -4.52 -5.46 -19.85
CA GLY A 193 -5.95 -5.70 -20.00
C GLY A 193 -6.28 -6.23 -21.40
N LYS A 194 -7.31 -7.09 -21.49
CA LYS A 194 -7.75 -7.72 -22.74
C LYS A 194 -9.26 -7.60 -22.97
N LEU A 195 -10.01 -7.12 -21.99
CA LEU A 195 -11.46 -6.97 -22.13
C LEU A 195 -11.76 -5.70 -22.94
N LYS A 196 -12.83 -5.78 -23.73
CA LYS A 196 -13.32 -4.60 -24.44
C LYS A 196 -13.79 -3.55 -23.42
N PRO A 197 -13.34 -2.29 -23.53
CA PRO A 197 -13.84 -1.21 -22.70
C PRO A 197 -15.36 -1.06 -22.78
N VAL A 198 -15.99 -0.77 -21.65
CA VAL A 198 -17.45 -0.58 -21.58
C VAL A 198 -17.92 0.68 -22.33
N SER A 199 -17.01 1.60 -22.60
CA SER A 199 -17.27 2.82 -23.38
C SER A 199 -16.04 3.25 -24.18
N PRO A 200 -16.21 3.71 -25.43
CA PRO A 200 -15.10 4.25 -26.23
C PRO A 200 -14.58 5.60 -25.72
N HIS A 201 -15.28 6.22 -24.77
CA HIS A 201 -14.88 7.51 -24.17
C HIS A 201 -13.97 7.36 -22.97
N LEU A 202 -13.80 6.15 -22.44
CA LEU A 202 -12.88 5.90 -21.36
C LEU A 202 -11.43 6.11 -21.82
N ARG A 203 -10.64 6.70 -20.94
CA ARG A 203 -9.21 6.91 -21.13
C ARG A 203 -8.44 6.17 -20.04
N SER A 204 -7.23 5.75 -20.35
CA SER A 204 -6.34 5.22 -19.32
C SER A 204 -5.91 6.30 -18.34
N GLU A 205 -5.56 5.92 -17.14
CA GLU A 205 -4.96 6.81 -16.14
C GLU A 205 -3.73 7.52 -16.69
N VAL A 206 -2.89 6.83 -17.46
CA VAL A 206 -1.71 7.39 -18.13
C VAL A 206 -2.10 8.53 -19.06
N SER A 207 -3.11 8.34 -19.91
CA SER A 207 -3.59 9.39 -20.82
C SER A 207 -4.19 10.58 -20.09
N ILE A 208 -4.89 10.34 -18.99
CA ILE A 208 -5.48 11.41 -18.18
C ILE A 208 -4.38 12.25 -17.56
N ILE A 209 -3.37 11.60 -16.95
CA ILE A 209 -2.24 12.32 -16.34
C ILE A 209 -1.42 13.07 -17.38
N ALA A 210 -1.12 12.44 -18.52
CA ALA A 210 -0.40 13.11 -19.60
C ALA A 210 -1.17 14.33 -20.13
N GLY A 211 -2.50 14.20 -20.29
CA GLY A 211 -3.35 15.32 -20.72
C GLY A 211 -3.37 16.48 -19.72
N ILE A 212 -3.40 16.19 -18.41
CA ILE A 212 -3.30 17.20 -17.36
C ILE A 212 -1.91 17.84 -17.36
N GLY A 213 -0.85 17.02 -17.46
CA GLY A 213 0.53 17.50 -17.56
C GLY A 213 0.70 18.48 -18.73
N LYS A 214 0.24 18.07 -19.92
CA LYS A 214 0.26 18.94 -21.12
C LYS A 214 -0.51 20.23 -20.92
N ALA A 215 -1.71 20.16 -20.36
CA ALA A 215 -2.55 21.36 -20.15
C ALA A 215 -1.96 22.32 -19.09
N THR A 216 -1.18 21.81 -18.14
CA THR A 216 -0.62 22.61 -17.05
C THR A 216 0.77 23.15 -17.37
N LEU A 217 1.62 22.34 -17.99
CA LEU A 217 3.04 22.62 -18.19
C LEU A 217 3.39 22.92 -19.66
N GLY A 218 2.51 22.58 -20.61
CA GLY A 218 2.83 22.59 -22.02
C GLY A 218 3.80 21.46 -22.42
N ASP A 219 4.23 21.47 -23.66
CA ASP A 219 5.30 20.58 -24.14
C ASP A 219 6.66 21.23 -23.82
N THR A 220 7.48 20.59 -23.01
CA THR A 220 8.76 21.13 -22.51
C THR A 220 9.95 20.82 -23.45
N GLY A 221 9.71 20.14 -24.55
CA GLY A 221 10.75 19.62 -25.45
C GLY A 221 11.36 18.28 -25.00
N ILE A 222 11.51 18.06 -23.69
CA ILE A 222 11.96 16.77 -23.13
C ILE A 222 10.76 15.85 -22.92
N VAL A 223 9.66 16.37 -22.38
CA VAL A 223 8.44 15.61 -22.11
C VAL A 223 7.41 15.88 -23.18
N ALA A 224 7.33 15.02 -24.17
CA ALA A 224 6.30 15.03 -25.20
C ALA A 224 5.08 14.22 -24.74
N TRP A 225 4.19 14.86 -23.97
CA TRP A 225 3.07 14.21 -23.28
C TRP A 225 2.20 13.31 -24.15
N ASP A 226 1.88 13.76 -25.38
CA ASP A 226 1.07 12.97 -26.31
C ASP A 226 1.80 11.72 -26.79
N GLU A 227 3.11 11.79 -26.98
CA GLU A 227 3.92 10.65 -27.37
C GLU A 227 4.02 9.62 -26.25
N LEU A 228 4.19 10.07 -25.00
CA LEU A 228 4.19 9.20 -23.83
C LEU A 228 2.85 8.51 -23.64
N ALA A 229 1.74 9.22 -23.82
CA ALA A 229 0.40 8.65 -23.76
C ALA A 229 0.10 7.72 -24.96
N GLY A 230 0.75 7.94 -26.09
CA GLY A 230 0.58 7.14 -27.31
C GLY A 230 1.41 5.86 -27.33
N ASP A 231 2.49 5.81 -26.56
CA ASP A 231 3.43 4.68 -26.52
C ASP A 231 4.12 4.59 -25.15
N TYR A 232 3.70 3.63 -24.33
CA TYR A 232 4.22 3.47 -22.97
C TYR A 232 5.66 2.94 -22.89
N SER A 233 6.22 2.43 -24.00
CA SER A 233 7.64 2.10 -24.06
C SER A 233 8.53 3.33 -23.83
N LYS A 234 8.07 4.50 -24.28
CA LYS A 234 8.75 5.79 -24.05
C LYS A 234 8.79 6.18 -22.56
N ILE A 235 7.71 5.88 -21.83
CA ILE A 235 7.68 6.07 -20.37
C ILE A 235 8.67 5.11 -19.70
N ARG A 236 8.71 3.86 -20.13
CA ARG A 236 9.67 2.88 -19.60
C ARG A 236 11.12 3.27 -19.87
N ALA A 237 11.41 3.91 -21.01
CA ALA A 237 12.75 4.45 -21.30
C ALA A 237 13.14 5.56 -20.28
N PHE A 238 12.22 6.44 -19.87
CA PHE A 238 12.49 7.40 -18.80
C PHE A 238 12.68 6.73 -17.45
N ILE A 239 11.89 5.69 -17.12
CA ILE A 239 12.09 4.93 -15.90
C ILE A 239 13.48 4.28 -15.88
N GLU A 240 13.91 3.70 -16.99
CA GLU A 240 15.25 3.12 -17.15
C GLU A 240 16.35 4.17 -16.90
N ALA A 241 16.17 5.38 -17.39
CA ALA A 241 17.14 6.46 -17.19
C ALA A 241 17.22 6.96 -15.75
N VAL A 242 16.11 6.92 -15.01
CA VAL A 242 16.00 7.48 -13.65
C VAL A 242 16.22 6.43 -12.57
N VAL A 243 15.64 5.23 -12.73
CA VAL A 243 15.53 4.25 -11.63
C VAL A 243 16.54 3.12 -11.80
N PRO A 244 17.48 2.95 -10.84
CA PRO A 244 18.47 1.88 -10.91
C PRO A 244 17.84 0.48 -10.99
N GLY A 245 18.42 -0.39 -11.79
CA GLY A 245 17.97 -1.78 -11.95
C GLY A 245 16.94 -2.01 -13.06
N PHE A 246 16.53 -0.95 -13.76
CA PHE A 246 15.63 -1.02 -14.90
C PHE A 246 16.34 -1.01 -16.26
N ASN A 247 17.65 -1.26 -16.31
CA ASN A 247 18.38 -1.40 -17.57
C ASN A 247 17.73 -2.45 -18.47
N ASP A 248 17.68 -2.18 -19.77
CA ASP A 248 17.03 -3.02 -20.78
C ASP A 248 15.56 -3.33 -20.45
N TYR A 249 14.85 -2.33 -19.91
CA TYR A 249 13.53 -2.51 -19.33
C TYR A 249 12.51 -3.10 -20.31
N GLU A 250 12.43 -2.54 -21.51
CA GLU A 250 11.45 -2.98 -22.51
C GLU A 250 11.66 -4.44 -22.91
N GLU A 251 12.90 -4.90 -23.02
CA GLU A 251 13.23 -6.28 -23.38
C GLU A 251 12.95 -7.23 -22.21
N ARG A 252 13.42 -6.87 -21.02
CA ARG A 252 13.34 -7.72 -19.84
C ARG A 252 11.91 -7.94 -19.37
N VAL A 253 11.03 -6.95 -19.51
CA VAL A 253 9.63 -7.08 -19.11
C VAL A 253 8.83 -7.98 -20.03
N GLN A 254 9.31 -8.27 -21.24
CA GLN A 254 8.67 -9.22 -22.16
C GLN A 254 8.99 -10.68 -21.80
N LEU A 255 9.98 -10.93 -20.96
CA LEU A 255 10.32 -12.27 -20.52
C LEU A 255 9.17 -12.89 -19.72
N GLU A 256 8.97 -14.19 -19.89
CA GLU A 256 7.98 -14.93 -19.08
C GLU A 256 8.34 -14.83 -17.59
N GLY A 257 7.38 -14.39 -16.77
CA GLY A 257 7.60 -14.14 -15.34
C GLY A 257 8.24 -12.78 -15.01
N GLY A 258 8.64 -11.98 -16.01
CA GLY A 258 9.27 -10.68 -15.81
C GLY A 258 10.74 -10.77 -15.38
N PHE A 259 11.20 -9.79 -14.61
CA PHE A 259 12.58 -9.74 -14.16
C PHE A 259 12.72 -9.28 -12.71
N TYR A 260 13.78 -9.71 -12.04
CA TYR A 260 14.12 -9.27 -10.70
C TYR A 260 14.85 -7.93 -10.72
N LEU A 261 14.46 -7.05 -9.81
CA LEU A 261 15.29 -5.91 -9.43
C LEU A 261 16.51 -6.38 -8.61
N PRO A 262 17.62 -5.64 -8.65
CA PRO A 262 18.81 -5.97 -7.86
C PRO A 262 18.47 -6.09 -6.37
N ASN A 263 18.90 -7.18 -5.76
CA ASN A 263 18.70 -7.43 -4.32
C ASN A 263 19.97 -8.04 -3.71
N GLY A 264 20.81 -7.19 -3.14
CA GLY A 264 22.07 -7.61 -2.53
C GLY A 264 21.89 -8.65 -1.41
N VAL A 265 20.79 -8.58 -0.67
CA VAL A 265 20.50 -9.56 0.40
C VAL A 265 20.27 -10.97 -0.18
N LYS A 266 19.60 -11.07 -1.31
CA LYS A 266 19.43 -12.33 -2.05
C LYS A 266 20.79 -12.92 -2.46
N GLU A 267 21.72 -12.07 -2.82
CA GLU A 267 23.09 -12.41 -3.24
C GLU A 267 24.05 -12.56 -2.04
N ARG A 268 23.57 -12.38 -0.82
CA ARG A 268 24.37 -12.35 0.42
C ARG A 268 25.44 -11.26 0.42
N VAL A 269 25.18 -10.17 -0.29
CA VAL A 269 25.99 -8.95 -0.28
C VAL A 269 25.41 -8.01 0.77
N TRP A 270 26.14 -7.82 1.86
CA TRP A 270 25.68 -7.04 3.00
C TRP A 270 26.26 -5.63 2.98
N ASN A 271 25.38 -4.62 2.80
CA ASN A 271 25.78 -3.22 2.84
C ASN A 271 25.81 -2.67 4.28
N THR A 272 26.47 -3.37 5.16
CA THR A 272 26.74 -3.00 6.53
C THR A 272 28.20 -2.59 6.69
N PRO A 273 28.56 -1.83 7.74
CA PRO A 273 29.96 -1.50 8.02
C PRO A 273 30.86 -2.73 8.15
N THR A 274 30.33 -3.81 8.70
CA THR A 274 31.05 -5.10 8.90
C THR A 274 31.09 -5.97 7.64
N LYS A 275 30.34 -5.62 6.59
CA LYS A 275 30.11 -6.47 5.40
C LYS A 275 29.55 -7.85 5.73
N LYS A 276 28.89 -7.97 6.88
CA LYS A 276 28.22 -9.19 7.37
C LYS A 276 26.79 -8.87 7.76
N ALA A 277 25.92 -9.88 7.76
CA ALA A 277 24.61 -9.79 8.39
C ALA A 277 24.80 -9.56 9.91
N ASN A 278 24.04 -8.63 10.47
CA ASN A 278 24.11 -8.32 11.89
C ASN A 278 22.87 -8.86 12.59
N PHE A 279 23.06 -9.59 13.66
CA PHE A 279 21.99 -9.98 14.57
C PHE A 279 21.66 -8.84 15.51
N ASN A 280 20.39 -8.59 15.71
CA ASN A 280 19.90 -7.61 16.68
C ASN A 280 19.00 -8.35 17.67
N GLY A 281 19.54 -8.69 18.85
CA GLY A 281 18.71 -9.24 19.91
C GLY A 281 17.78 -8.17 20.46
N VAL A 282 16.49 -8.49 20.55
CA VAL A 282 15.48 -7.61 21.12
C VAL A 282 14.86 -8.26 22.34
N GLY A 283 14.59 -7.46 23.37
CA GLY A 283 13.91 -7.95 24.56
C GLY A 283 12.46 -8.30 24.26
N LEU A 284 11.93 -9.33 24.89
CA LEU A 284 10.50 -9.60 24.84
C LEU A 284 9.76 -8.47 25.56
N SER A 285 8.95 -7.72 24.82
CA SER A 285 7.99 -6.82 25.43
C SER A 285 6.73 -7.63 25.77
N ILE A 286 6.64 -8.03 27.03
CA ILE A 286 5.40 -8.60 27.54
C ILE A 286 4.53 -7.43 27.99
N PHE A 287 3.37 -7.28 27.36
CA PHE A 287 2.37 -6.38 27.83
C PHE A 287 1.54 -7.12 28.89
N GLU A 288 1.81 -6.82 30.14
CA GLU A 288 0.93 -7.21 31.25
C GLU A 288 0.19 -5.95 31.72
N PRO A 289 -1.13 -5.97 31.76
CA PRO A 289 -1.87 -4.86 32.38
C PRO A 289 -1.35 -4.67 33.80
N SER A 290 -0.85 -3.48 34.11
CA SER A 290 -0.32 -3.15 35.43
C SER A 290 -1.41 -3.11 36.50
N ASP A 291 -2.65 -3.33 36.12
CA ASP A 291 -3.85 -3.19 36.94
C ASP A 291 -4.94 -4.09 36.35
N SER A 292 -5.64 -4.82 37.23
CA SER A 292 -6.74 -5.71 36.84
C SER A 292 -7.97 -4.97 36.29
N SER A 293 -8.01 -3.66 36.41
CA SER A 293 -9.05 -2.80 35.79
C SER A 293 -8.74 -2.47 34.33
N ARG A 294 -7.57 -2.82 33.81
CA ARG A 294 -7.17 -2.58 32.42
C ARG A 294 -7.48 -3.77 31.55
N ILE A 295 -8.13 -3.51 30.46
CA ILE A 295 -8.45 -4.49 29.45
C ILE A 295 -7.60 -4.20 28.22
N VAL A 296 -6.99 -5.25 27.62
CA VAL A 296 -6.19 -5.11 26.41
C VAL A 296 -7.12 -5.10 25.19
N LEU A 297 -7.13 -4.01 24.44
CA LEU A 297 -7.82 -3.95 23.15
C LEU A 297 -6.94 -4.58 22.06
N GLN A 298 -7.40 -5.66 21.48
CA GLN A 298 -6.79 -6.26 20.30
C GLN A 298 -7.74 -6.15 19.12
N THR A 299 -7.30 -5.50 18.04
CA THR A 299 -8.05 -5.47 16.79
C THR A 299 -7.70 -6.66 15.92
N SER A 300 -8.69 -7.28 15.33
CA SER A 300 -8.53 -8.40 14.41
C SER A 300 -9.29 -8.14 13.12
N ARG A 301 -8.67 -8.40 11.96
CA ARG A 301 -9.32 -8.21 10.67
C ARG A 301 -10.28 -9.38 10.37
N SER A 302 -11.40 -9.06 9.71
CA SER A 302 -12.28 -10.08 9.12
C SER A 302 -11.56 -10.87 8.04
N HIS A 303 -11.91 -12.15 7.90
CA HIS A 303 -11.35 -13.02 6.86
C HIS A 303 -11.58 -12.47 5.45
N ASP A 304 -12.79 -12.07 5.14
CA ASP A 304 -13.20 -11.58 3.82
C ASP A 304 -13.17 -10.06 3.68
N GLN A 305 -12.43 -9.38 4.55
CA GLN A 305 -12.27 -7.92 4.46
C GLN A 305 -11.19 -7.56 3.45
N PHE A 306 -11.60 -6.89 2.37
CA PHE A 306 -10.71 -6.34 1.35
C PHE A 306 -10.61 -4.83 1.48
N ASN A 307 -9.37 -4.32 1.49
CA ASN A 307 -9.08 -2.89 1.57
C ASN A 307 -9.86 -2.20 2.69
N THR A 308 -10.86 -1.44 2.35
CA THR A 308 -11.46 -0.50 3.27
C THR A 308 -12.82 -0.87 3.77
N THR A 309 -13.57 -1.77 3.14
CA THR A 309 -14.97 -1.84 3.55
C THR A 309 -15.79 -3.01 3.08
N ILE A 310 -15.24 -3.92 2.33
CA ILE A 310 -16.01 -5.08 1.89
C ILE A 310 -15.66 -6.24 2.81
N TYR A 311 -16.60 -6.62 3.65
CA TYR A 311 -16.53 -7.84 4.44
C TYR A 311 -17.88 -8.55 4.40
N GLY A 312 -17.82 -9.88 4.40
CA GLY A 312 -19.00 -10.71 4.48
C GLY A 312 -19.67 -10.63 5.85
N LEU A 313 -20.94 -11.02 5.90
CA LEU A 313 -21.67 -11.16 7.15
C LEU A 313 -21.24 -12.39 7.94
N ASP A 314 -20.58 -13.33 7.27
CA ASP A 314 -20.09 -14.56 7.87
C ASP A 314 -18.55 -14.56 7.92
N ASP A 315 -17.98 -14.84 9.09
CA ASP A 315 -16.57 -15.07 9.27
C ASP A 315 -16.33 -16.33 10.11
N ARG A 316 -16.09 -17.42 9.41
CA ARG A 316 -15.88 -18.76 10.03
C ARG A 316 -14.68 -18.83 10.98
N TYR A 317 -13.70 -17.94 10.82
CA TYR A 317 -12.51 -17.94 11.70
C TYR A 317 -12.76 -17.23 13.01
N ARG A 318 -13.71 -16.32 13.04
CA ARG A 318 -14.13 -15.59 14.24
C ARG A 318 -15.50 -16.00 14.75
N GLY A 319 -16.14 -17.00 14.12
CA GLY A 319 -17.46 -17.47 14.50
C GLY A 319 -18.57 -16.45 14.30
N ILE A 320 -18.43 -15.54 13.33
CA ILE A 320 -19.45 -14.53 13.02
C ILE A 320 -20.42 -15.11 12.00
N HIS A 321 -21.71 -14.99 12.28
CA HIS A 321 -22.80 -15.38 11.39
C HIS A 321 -23.82 -14.26 11.28
N ASP A 322 -24.29 -13.97 10.07
CA ASP A 322 -25.24 -12.88 9.78
C ASP A 322 -24.81 -11.51 10.33
N GLY A 323 -23.52 -11.26 10.41
CA GLY A 323 -22.95 -10.04 11.00
C GLY A 323 -23.05 -9.97 12.53
N GLN A 324 -23.42 -11.04 13.18
CA GLN A 324 -23.50 -11.14 14.65
C GLN A 324 -22.23 -11.76 15.19
N THR A 325 -21.66 -11.13 16.20
CA THR A 325 -20.52 -11.68 16.94
C THR A 325 -21.04 -12.64 18.01
N PRO A 326 -20.57 -13.90 18.06
CA PRO A 326 -20.91 -14.76 19.20
C PRO A 326 -20.36 -14.10 20.46
N CYS A 327 -21.23 -13.93 21.43
CA CYS A 327 -20.88 -13.37 22.74
C CYS A 327 -20.10 -14.34 23.65
N ASP A 328 -19.85 -15.56 23.21
CA ASP A 328 -19.29 -16.64 24.03
C ASP A 328 -17.76 -16.69 24.14
N THR A 329 -17.07 -15.61 23.83
CA THR A 329 -15.62 -15.61 23.98
C THR A 329 -15.18 -14.94 25.27
N ALA A 330 -14.69 -15.70 26.15
CA ALA A 330 -13.70 -15.57 27.26
C ALA A 330 -13.56 -14.22 28.03
N ILE A 331 -14.37 -13.22 27.77
CA ILE A 331 -14.38 -11.95 28.46
C ILE A 331 -15.79 -11.67 28.90
N GLY A 332 -16.20 -12.14 30.07
CA GLY A 332 -17.46 -11.72 30.69
C GLY A 332 -18.70 -11.69 29.79
N ASP A 333 -19.84 -11.47 30.37
CA ASP A 333 -21.09 -11.33 29.62
C ASP A 333 -21.02 -10.15 28.63
N CYS A 334 -21.57 -10.32 27.44
CA CYS A 334 -21.65 -9.29 26.39
C CYS A 334 -22.32 -7.99 26.86
N ASP A 335 -23.13 -8.06 27.89
CA ASP A 335 -23.77 -6.91 28.51
C ASP A 335 -22.76 -5.95 29.16
N ASP A 336 -21.62 -6.43 29.64
CA ASP A 336 -20.56 -5.58 30.19
C ASP A 336 -19.79 -4.81 29.12
N VAL A 337 -19.71 -5.33 27.89
CA VAL A 337 -19.06 -4.65 26.76
C VAL A 337 -19.96 -3.59 26.14
N LEU A 338 -21.27 -3.74 26.24
CA LEU A 338 -22.26 -2.78 25.72
C LEU A 338 -22.53 -1.60 26.68
N SER A 339 -22.04 -1.66 27.91
CA SER A 339 -22.22 -0.62 28.93
C SER A 339 -21.12 0.44 28.96
N ILE A 340 -20.21 0.48 28.00
CA ILE A 340 -19.21 1.55 27.91
C ILE A 340 -19.90 2.88 27.63
N PRO A 341 -19.67 3.91 28.44
CA PRO A 341 -20.34 5.21 28.28
C PRO A 341 -20.10 5.83 26.91
N SER A 342 -21.09 6.53 26.38
CA SER A 342 -21.11 7.07 25.02
C SER A 342 -20.02 8.10 24.70
N SER A 343 -19.35 8.68 25.67
CA SER A 343 -18.18 9.55 25.51
C SER A 343 -16.91 8.77 25.19
N GLU A 344 -16.85 7.50 25.53
CA GLU A 344 -15.76 6.57 25.25
C GLU A 344 -16.11 5.66 24.06
N ALA A 345 -17.36 5.64 23.63
CA ALA A 345 -17.91 4.88 22.51
C ALA A 345 -17.54 5.42 21.11
N VAL A 346 -16.59 6.33 21.01
CA VAL A 346 -15.95 6.62 19.71
C VAL A 346 -15.37 5.32 19.12
N ALA A 347 -14.88 4.43 19.96
CA ALA A 347 -14.55 3.07 19.59
C ALA A 347 -15.76 2.26 19.11
N GLY A 348 -16.91 2.36 19.77
CA GLY A 348 -18.11 1.55 19.44
C GLY A 348 -18.82 1.91 18.14
N ARG A 349 -18.62 3.09 17.57
CA ARG A 349 -19.19 3.47 16.26
C ARG A 349 -18.37 3.00 15.08
N TYR A 350 -17.09 2.69 15.28
CA TYR A 350 -16.16 2.32 14.22
C TYR A 350 -15.65 0.89 14.31
N VAL A 351 -16.02 0.18 15.35
CA VAL A 351 -15.76 -1.24 15.38
C VAL A 351 -16.74 -1.89 14.40
N PRO A 352 -16.29 -2.40 13.25
CA PRO A 352 -17.13 -3.29 12.46
C PRO A 352 -17.64 -4.33 13.44
N ARG A 353 -18.91 -4.73 13.38
CA ARG A 353 -19.57 -5.73 14.25
C ARG A 353 -18.79 -7.03 14.47
N ALA A 354 -17.52 -7.03 14.26
CA ALA A 354 -16.62 -8.16 14.18
C ALA A 354 -15.24 -7.93 14.77
N ALA A 355 -15.04 -6.99 15.68
CA ALA A 355 -13.78 -6.86 16.38
C ALA A 355 -13.92 -7.40 17.81
N PHE A 356 -13.07 -8.34 18.20
CA PHE A 356 -12.88 -8.68 19.60
C PHE A 356 -12.10 -7.54 20.24
N LEU A 357 -12.73 -6.87 21.18
CA LEU A 357 -12.13 -5.78 21.92
C LEU A 357 -11.46 -6.30 23.19
N TYR A 358 -10.12 -6.25 23.23
CA TYR A 358 -9.37 -6.23 24.47
C TYR A 358 -8.91 -4.79 24.69
N LEU A 359 -9.49 -4.07 25.63
CA LEU A 359 -9.17 -2.68 25.90
C LEU A 359 -8.03 -2.57 26.90
N ASP A 360 -6.92 -1.93 26.52
CA ASP A 360 -6.00 -1.34 27.49
C ASP A 360 -6.44 0.11 27.75
N GLN A 361 -6.96 0.36 28.93
CA GLN A 361 -7.28 1.72 29.38
C GLN A 361 -6.02 2.35 29.97
N THR A 362 -5.17 2.94 29.16
CA THR A 362 -4.16 3.92 29.57
C THR A 362 -4.62 5.33 29.28
#